data_178a53d262cf3c0a4d63989a2f9f799e
#
_entry.id   178a53d262cf3c0a4d63989a2f9f799e
#
_cell.length_a   1.000
_cell.length_b   1.000
_cell.length_c   1.000
_cell.angle_alpha   90.00
_cell.angle_beta   90.00
_cell.angle_gamma   90.00
#
_symmetry.space_group_name_H-M   'P 1'
#
loop_
_entity.id
_entity.type
_entity.pdbx_description
1 polymer ?
#
loop_
_entity_poly.entity_id
_entity_poly.type
_entity_poly.pdbx_seq_one_letter_code
_entity_poly.pdbx_strand_id
1 'polypeptide(L)'
;MAMSLKVIVPPHPLLKHWLSILRDKNTPDILYSTGYEQIGKWLTYEALRDWLPYKQEIIETFCGPKDSFFINSNYPIRVIAEIPEGLTLWYGAKEVIPNSILSLGELPKVIENNEGIIIYTSQIKKDNNSLDLLKGLDNLGVRSNRILMISCICSKEGLNQIAKFFPEQKIYTSCIDIENDLSSYLNPGIGDPLLRLSTKFQEKN
;
A
#
# COMPACT_ATOMS: atom_id res chain seq x y z
N MET A 1 22.02 -2.39 17.16
CA MET A 1 20.62 -1.94 17.32
C MET A 1 19.73 -3.07 16.86
N ALA A 2 18.73 -3.47 17.63
CA ALA A 2 17.75 -4.47 17.17
C ALA A 2 16.96 -3.85 15.99
N MET A 3 17.11 -4.43 14.81
CA MET A 3 16.32 -4.05 13.65
C MET A 3 14.88 -4.51 13.89
N SER A 4 13.91 -3.61 13.80
CA SER A 4 12.51 -3.93 13.98
C SER A 4 11.69 -3.43 12.80
N LEU A 5 10.74 -4.25 12.36
CA LEU A 5 9.76 -3.92 11.34
C LEU A 5 9.10 -2.56 11.64
N LYS A 6 9.01 -1.70 10.65
CA LYS A 6 8.37 -0.37 10.79
C LYS A 6 6.94 -0.43 10.29
N VAL A 7 6.01 -0.68 11.20
CA VAL A 7 4.58 -0.65 10.90
C VAL A 7 4.02 0.70 11.33
N ILE A 8 3.46 1.45 10.38
CA ILE A 8 2.90 2.77 10.57
C ILE A 8 1.39 2.70 10.38
N VAL A 9 0.65 3.04 11.43
CA VAL A 9 -0.80 3.23 11.42
C VAL A 9 -1.06 4.72 11.62
N PRO A 10 -1.25 5.50 10.54
CA PRO A 10 -1.42 6.95 10.67
C PRO A 10 -2.68 7.28 11.48
N PRO A 11 -2.60 8.14 12.50
CA PRO A 11 -3.75 8.47 13.36
C PRO A 11 -4.69 9.49 12.68
N HIS A 12 -4.96 9.32 11.39
CA HIS A 12 -5.72 10.27 10.59
C HIS A 12 -7.24 9.98 10.68
N PRO A 13 -8.10 10.99 10.99
CA PRO A 13 -9.55 10.78 11.11
C PRO A 13 -10.20 10.22 9.86
N LEU A 14 -9.76 10.62 8.65
CA LEU A 14 -10.30 10.09 7.39
C LEU A 14 -9.99 8.61 7.20
N LEU A 15 -8.82 8.12 7.63
CA LEU A 15 -8.53 6.68 7.59
C LEU A 15 -9.48 5.90 8.50
N LYS A 16 -9.75 6.40 9.71
CA LYS A 16 -10.70 5.78 10.63
C LYS A 16 -12.12 5.79 10.07
N HIS A 17 -12.54 6.89 9.43
CA HIS A 17 -13.84 7.01 8.79
C HIS A 17 -14.01 5.96 7.68
N TRP A 18 -13.09 5.92 6.72
CA TRP A 18 -13.18 4.99 5.60
C TRP A 18 -13.03 3.53 6.04
N LEU A 19 -12.18 3.26 7.03
CA LEU A 19 -12.09 1.93 7.62
C LEU A 19 -13.43 1.50 8.26
N SER A 20 -14.14 2.41 8.94
CA SER A 20 -15.47 2.11 9.51
C SER A 20 -16.49 1.75 8.44
N ILE A 21 -16.45 2.45 7.29
CA ILE A 21 -17.29 2.13 6.12
C ILE A 21 -16.96 0.73 5.58
N LEU A 22 -15.68 0.36 5.48
CA LEU A 22 -15.28 -0.97 5.02
C LEU A 22 -15.70 -2.09 5.99
N ARG A 23 -15.75 -1.80 7.28
CA ARG A 23 -16.13 -2.78 8.33
C ARG A 23 -17.62 -3.04 8.41
N ASP A 24 -18.44 -2.07 8.03
CA ASP A 24 -19.89 -2.24 8.07
C ASP A 24 -20.34 -3.20 6.96
N LYS A 25 -20.91 -4.34 7.39
CA LYS A 25 -21.44 -5.38 6.49
C LYS A 25 -22.57 -4.90 5.59
N ASN A 26 -23.25 -3.82 5.97
CA ASN A 26 -24.37 -3.24 5.22
C ASN A 26 -23.91 -2.16 4.21
N THR A 27 -22.65 -1.80 4.20
CA THR A 27 -22.11 -0.84 3.22
C THR A 27 -22.32 -1.35 1.80
N PRO A 28 -22.97 -0.59 0.91
CA PRO A 28 -23.11 -0.95 -0.50
C PRO A 28 -21.75 -1.12 -1.18
N ASP A 29 -21.62 -2.03 -2.15
CA ASP A 29 -20.35 -2.37 -2.79
C ASP A 29 -19.69 -1.18 -3.48
N ILE A 30 -20.46 -0.25 -4.06
CA ILE A 30 -19.94 0.99 -4.65
C ILE A 30 -19.25 1.85 -3.59
N LEU A 31 -19.85 2.00 -2.41
CA LEU A 31 -19.28 2.79 -1.31
C LEU A 31 -18.10 2.05 -0.67
N TYR A 32 -18.14 0.71 -0.64
CA TYR A 32 -17.02 -0.11 -0.20
C TYR A 32 -15.79 0.10 -1.13
N SER A 33 -15.99 0.05 -2.45
CA SER A 33 -14.93 0.32 -3.43
C SER A 33 -14.35 1.73 -3.25
N THR A 34 -15.21 2.73 -3.11
CA THR A 34 -14.79 4.10 -2.80
C THR A 34 -13.98 4.18 -1.50
N GLY A 35 -14.40 3.48 -0.45
CA GLY A 35 -13.67 3.40 0.81
C GLY A 35 -12.29 2.81 0.65
N TYR A 36 -12.16 1.77 -0.17
CA TYR A 36 -10.89 1.14 -0.52
C TYR A 36 -9.95 2.12 -1.23
N GLU A 37 -10.44 2.81 -2.26
CA GLU A 37 -9.70 3.85 -2.98
C GLU A 37 -9.21 4.97 -2.05
N GLN A 38 -10.09 5.44 -1.17
CA GLN A 38 -9.75 6.49 -0.21
C GLN A 38 -8.69 6.03 0.79
N ILE A 39 -8.76 4.81 1.31
CA ILE A 39 -7.70 4.25 2.16
C ILE A 39 -6.38 4.19 1.40
N GLY A 40 -6.38 3.70 0.15
CA GLY A 40 -5.20 3.69 -0.70
C GLY A 40 -4.59 5.08 -0.87
N LYS A 41 -5.40 6.09 -1.17
CA LYS A 41 -4.98 7.49 -1.32
C LYS A 41 -4.31 8.03 -0.07
N TRP A 42 -4.96 7.93 1.08
CA TRP A 42 -4.46 8.55 2.31
C TRP A 42 -3.27 7.80 2.90
N LEU A 43 -3.23 6.48 2.84
CA LEU A 43 -2.04 5.72 3.24
C LEU A 43 -0.84 6.04 2.35
N THR A 44 -1.05 6.17 1.05
CA THR A 44 0.03 6.53 0.12
C THR A 44 0.54 7.93 0.38
N TYR A 45 -0.34 8.91 0.59
CA TYR A 45 0.06 10.27 0.93
C TYR A 45 0.96 10.30 2.16
N GLU A 46 0.60 9.56 3.23
CA GLU A 46 1.42 9.45 4.43
C GLU A 46 2.74 8.71 4.18
N ALA A 47 2.70 7.64 3.37
CA ALA A 47 3.89 6.85 3.07
C ALA A 47 4.94 7.63 2.27
N LEU A 48 4.51 8.50 1.37
CA LEU A 48 5.38 9.30 0.51
C LEU A 48 6.03 10.47 1.24
N ARG A 49 5.51 10.89 2.39
CA ARG A 49 5.99 12.06 3.14
C ARG A 49 7.50 12.09 3.33
N ASP A 50 8.08 10.98 3.77
CA ASP A 50 9.51 10.87 4.11
C ASP A 50 10.27 9.95 3.15
N TRP A 51 9.60 9.46 2.11
CA TRP A 51 10.19 8.47 1.22
C TRP A 51 10.45 9.01 -0.19
N LEU A 52 9.60 9.94 -0.64
CA LEU A 52 9.69 10.49 -1.98
C LEU A 52 10.90 11.43 -2.09
N PRO A 53 11.88 11.15 -2.98
CA PRO A 53 13.04 12.01 -3.13
C PRO A 53 12.65 13.32 -3.84
N TYR A 54 13.20 14.41 -3.34
CA TYR A 54 13.06 15.74 -3.94
C TYR A 54 14.43 16.30 -4.33
N LYS A 55 14.43 17.24 -5.25
CA LYS A 55 15.58 18.05 -5.63
C LYS A 55 15.29 19.52 -5.37
N GLN A 56 16.34 20.27 -5.05
CA GLN A 56 16.27 21.71 -4.85
C GLN A 56 16.80 22.40 -6.11
N GLU A 57 16.04 23.34 -6.65
CA GLU A 57 16.39 24.14 -7.84
C GLU A 57 16.01 25.59 -7.62
N ILE A 58 16.77 26.50 -8.21
CA ILE A 58 16.42 27.93 -8.23
C ILE A 58 15.46 28.16 -9.40
N ILE A 59 14.33 28.77 -9.12
CA ILE A 59 13.37 29.22 -10.13
C ILE A 59 13.29 30.74 -10.17
N GLU A 60 12.94 31.28 -11.33
CA GLU A 60 12.58 32.69 -11.45
C GLU A 60 11.11 32.88 -11.07
N THR A 61 10.85 33.77 -10.12
CA THR A 61 9.50 34.22 -9.74
C THR A 61 9.28 35.65 -10.17
N PHE A 62 8.04 36.13 -10.10
CA PHE A 62 7.75 37.52 -10.40
C PHE A 62 8.53 38.53 -9.52
N CYS A 63 9.04 38.09 -8.35
CA CYS A 63 9.79 38.92 -7.41
C CYS A 63 11.30 38.60 -7.40
N GLY A 64 11.81 37.80 -8.34
CA GLY A 64 13.21 37.37 -8.46
C GLY A 64 13.44 35.91 -8.17
N PRO A 65 14.70 35.47 -8.18
CA PRO A 65 15.07 34.05 -8.01
C PRO A 65 14.74 33.54 -6.61
N LYS A 66 14.29 32.28 -6.51
CA LYS A 66 13.99 31.60 -5.26
C LYS A 66 14.31 30.11 -5.30
N ASP A 67 14.88 29.60 -4.20
CA ASP A 67 15.01 28.16 -3.95
C ASP A 67 13.64 27.48 -3.89
N SER A 68 13.48 26.43 -4.64
CA SER A 68 12.23 25.67 -4.76
C SER A 68 12.48 24.18 -4.74
N PHE A 69 11.47 23.43 -4.31
CA PHE A 69 11.55 21.99 -4.14
C PHE A 69 10.69 21.30 -5.19
N PHE A 70 11.27 20.34 -5.90
CA PHE A 70 10.60 19.54 -6.91
C PHE A 70 10.79 18.07 -6.62
N ILE A 71 9.80 17.26 -6.93
CA ILE A 71 9.95 15.81 -6.91
C ILE A 71 11.05 15.43 -7.91
N ASN A 72 11.94 14.54 -7.51
CA ASN A 72 13.04 14.09 -8.37
C ASN A 72 12.50 13.13 -9.43
N SER A 73 12.27 13.63 -10.64
CA SER A 73 11.79 12.85 -11.79
C SER A 73 12.76 11.76 -12.28
N ASN A 74 14.02 11.81 -11.86
CA ASN A 74 15.03 10.79 -12.17
C ASN A 74 14.94 9.57 -11.24
N TYR A 75 13.96 9.55 -10.33
CA TYR A 75 13.70 8.43 -9.45
C TYR A 75 12.38 7.77 -9.86
N PRO A 76 12.42 6.77 -10.75
CA PRO A 76 11.21 6.09 -11.20
C PRO A 76 10.55 5.34 -10.05
N ILE A 77 9.22 5.32 -10.06
CA ILE A 77 8.42 4.60 -9.07
C ILE A 77 7.68 3.49 -9.79
N ARG A 78 7.89 2.27 -9.34
CA ARG A 78 7.11 1.12 -9.78
C ARG A 78 6.08 0.75 -8.72
N VAL A 79 4.86 0.57 -9.17
CA VAL A 79 3.77 0.04 -8.36
C VAL A 79 3.57 -1.43 -8.70
N ILE A 80 3.52 -2.28 -7.69
CA ILE A 80 3.09 -3.68 -7.80
C ILE A 80 1.77 -3.78 -7.05
N ALA A 81 0.69 -4.03 -7.77
CA ALA A 81 -0.65 -4.10 -7.20
C ALA A 81 -1.22 -5.51 -7.32
N GLU A 82 -1.59 -6.13 -6.20
CA GLU A 82 -2.35 -7.39 -6.20
C GLU A 82 -3.74 -7.17 -6.83
N ILE A 83 -4.20 -8.13 -7.60
CA ILE A 83 -5.48 -8.03 -8.32
C ILE A 83 -6.54 -8.85 -7.58
N PRO A 84 -7.76 -8.28 -7.43
CA PRO A 84 -8.21 -6.92 -7.78
C PRO A 84 -7.99 -5.88 -6.66
N GLU A 85 -7.75 -6.31 -5.43
CA GLU A 85 -7.86 -5.47 -4.23
C GLU A 85 -6.75 -4.43 -4.13
N GLY A 86 -5.49 -4.84 -4.35
CA GLY A 86 -4.36 -3.92 -4.35
C GLY A 86 -4.45 -2.90 -5.50
N LEU A 87 -5.01 -3.33 -6.64
CA LEU A 87 -5.29 -2.44 -7.77
C LEU A 87 -6.31 -1.36 -7.39
N THR A 88 -7.34 -1.69 -6.62
CA THR A 88 -8.33 -0.73 -6.14
C THR A 88 -7.69 0.29 -5.19
N LEU A 89 -6.81 -0.16 -4.27
CA LEU A 89 -6.04 0.76 -3.40
C LEU A 89 -5.19 1.73 -4.25
N TRP A 90 -4.45 1.20 -5.23
CA TRP A 90 -3.63 2.03 -6.12
C TRP A 90 -4.47 2.99 -6.94
N TYR A 91 -5.64 2.60 -7.39
CA TYR A 91 -6.51 3.46 -8.20
C TYR A 91 -6.85 4.76 -7.47
N GLY A 92 -7.11 4.71 -6.16
CA GLY A 92 -7.26 5.90 -5.33
C GLY A 92 -5.95 6.69 -5.14
N ALA A 93 -4.82 6.00 -5.14
CA ALA A 93 -3.51 6.58 -4.88
C ALA A 93 -2.82 7.19 -6.12
N LYS A 94 -3.23 6.83 -7.33
CA LYS A 94 -2.57 7.24 -8.59
C LYS A 94 -2.39 8.75 -8.77
N GLU A 95 -3.28 9.54 -8.16
CA GLU A 95 -3.20 11.01 -8.24
C GLU A 95 -2.08 11.61 -7.37
N VAL A 96 -1.63 10.88 -6.35
CA VAL A 96 -0.59 11.35 -5.42
C VAL A 96 0.78 10.76 -5.72
N ILE A 97 0.87 9.78 -6.63
CA ILE A 97 2.13 9.16 -7.04
C ILE A 97 2.57 9.76 -8.38
N PRO A 98 3.67 10.50 -8.43
CA PRO A 98 4.16 11.05 -9.69
C PRO A 98 4.73 9.93 -10.58
N ASN A 99 4.35 9.92 -11.85
CA ASN A 99 4.95 9.12 -12.93
C ASN A 99 5.30 7.67 -12.55
N SER A 100 4.31 6.92 -12.04
CA SER A 100 4.50 5.53 -11.67
C SER A 100 4.28 4.56 -12.82
N ILE A 101 5.06 3.47 -12.82
CA ILE A 101 4.91 2.33 -13.72
C ILE A 101 4.12 1.26 -12.98
N LEU A 102 2.97 0.84 -13.52
CA LEU A 102 2.12 -0.18 -12.89
C LEU A 102 2.50 -1.59 -13.37
N SER A 103 2.69 -2.50 -12.42
CA SER A 103 2.79 -3.94 -12.61
C SER A 103 1.63 -4.62 -11.89
N LEU A 104 0.87 -5.44 -12.61
CA LEU A 104 -0.35 -6.09 -12.10
C LEU A 104 -0.01 -7.48 -11.56
N GLY A 105 0.11 -7.60 -10.24
CA GLY A 105 0.25 -8.87 -9.52
C GLY A 105 1.55 -9.65 -9.76
N GLU A 106 2.33 -9.30 -10.77
CA GLU A 106 3.55 -10.00 -11.15
C GLU A 106 4.81 -9.18 -10.84
N LEU A 107 5.87 -9.90 -10.49
CA LEU A 107 7.19 -9.31 -10.36
C LEU A 107 7.72 -8.92 -11.74
N PRO A 108 8.26 -7.70 -11.90
CA PRO A 108 8.90 -7.31 -13.13
C PRO A 108 10.19 -8.13 -13.36
N LYS A 109 10.52 -8.40 -14.63
CA LYS A 109 11.73 -9.15 -14.98
C LYS A 109 13.01 -8.38 -14.67
N VAL A 110 12.94 -7.05 -14.71
CA VAL A 110 14.08 -6.15 -14.47
C VAL A 110 13.60 -4.95 -13.65
N ILE A 111 14.39 -4.55 -12.69
CA ILE A 111 14.18 -3.37 -11.85
C ILE A 111 15.44 -2.53 -11.90
N GLU A 112 15.30 -1.25 -12.17
CA GLU A 112 16.44 -0.32 -12.21
C GLU A 112 17.03 -0.06 -10.82
N ASN A 113 18.33 0.21 -10.73
CA ASN A 113 19.02 0.38 -9.45
C ASN A 113 18.52 1.57 -8.62
N ASN A 114 17.94 2.58 -9.27
CA ASN A 114 17.38 3.77 -8.63
C ASN A 114 15.84 3.75 -8.54
N GLU A 115 15.19 2.65 -8.93
CA GLU A 115 13.73 2.53 -8.92
C GLU A 115 13.19 2.28 -7.51
N GLY A 116 12.21 3.06 -7.09
CA GLY A 116 11.45 2.83 -5.86
C GLY A 116 10.25 1.93 -6.11
N ILE A 117 9.93 1.07 -5.17
CA ILE A 117 8.84 0.09 -5.30
C ILE A 117 7.75 0.40 -4.28
N ILE A 118 6.49 0.44 -4.73
CA ILE A 118 5.33 0.49 -3.84
C ILE A 118 4.47 -0.74 -4.09
N ILE A 119 4.28 -1.56 -3.05
CA ILE A 119 3.43 -2.75 -3.11
C ILE A 119 2.08 -2.42 -2.50
N TYR A 120 1.00 -2.67 -3.24
CA TYR A 120 -0.37 -2.58 -2.75
C TYR A 120 -0.94 -3.98 -2.56
N THR A 121 -1.31 -4.27 -1.32
CA THR A 121 -1.96 -5.52 -0.94
C THR A 121 -3.22 -5.23 -0.11
N SER A 122 -4.21 -6.09 -0.22
CA SER A 122 -5.45 -5.97 0.54
C SER A 122 -5.24 -6.13 2.04
N GLN A 123 -4.68 -7.25 2.42
CA GLN A 123 -4.52 -7.67 3.79
C GLN A 123 -3.20 -8.42 3.96
N ILE A 124 -2.40 -8.04 4.96
CA ILE A 124 -1.21 -8.80 5.34
C ILE A 124 -1.62 -9.79 6.43
N LYS A 125 -1.75 -11.06 6.02
CA LYS A 125 -2.05 -12.20 6.90
C LYS A 125 -0.89 -13.20 6.90
N LYS A 126 -0.98 -14.20 7.76
CA LYS A 126 0.01 -15.27 7.86
C LYS A 126 0.21 -16.00 6.51
N ASP A 127 -0.85 -16.28 5.80
CA ASP A 127 -0.85 -17.10 4.58
C ASP A 127 -1.11 -16.27 3.31
N ASN A 128 -0.47 -15.10 3.18
CA ASN A 128 -0.62 -14.27 1.99
C ASN A 128 0.66 -14.20 1.15
N ASN A 129 0.52 -13.74 -0.11
CA ASN A 129 1.61 -13.64 -1.09
C ASN A 129 2.61 -12.51 -0.80
N SER A 130 2.35 -11.66 0.20
CA SER A 130 3.19 -10.48 0.46
C SER A 130 4.64 -10.84 0.80
N LEU A 131 4.85 -11.96 1.51
CA LEU A 131 6.19 -12.43 1.83
C LEU A 131 6.92 -12.94 0.57
N ASP A 132 6.22 -13.61 -0.33
CA ASP A 132 6.81 -14.15 -1.56
C ASP A 132 7.14 -13.03 -2.55
N LEU A 133 6.33 -11.98 -2.61
CA LEU A 133 6.65 -10.76 -3.36
C LEU A 133 7.95 -10.11 -2.84
N LEU A 134 8.08 -9.97 -1.52
CA LEU A 134 9.30 -9.41 -0.91
C LEU A 134 10.54 -10.27 -1.19
N LYS A 135 10.42 -11.59 -1.07
CA LYS A 135 11.53 -12.51 -1.43
C LYS A 135 11.91 -12.41 -2.90
N GLY A 136 10.91 -12.32 -3.77
CA GLY A 136 11.14 -12.15 -5.20
C GLY A 136 11.87 -10.84 -5.52
N LEU A 137 11.51 -9.74 -4.87
CA LEU A 137 12.21 -8.45 -5.00
C LEU A 137 13.64 -8.51 -4.44
N ASP A 138 13.85 -9.17 -3.31
CA ASP A 138 15.18 -9.37 -2.75
C ASP A 138 16.08 -10.17 -3.68
N ASN A 139 15.56 -11.22 -4.32
CA ASN A 139 16.26 -12.00 -5.36
C ASN A 139 16.64 -11.14 -6.59
N LEU A 140 15.86 -10.09 -6.88
CA LEU A 140 16.18 -9.10 -7.92
C LEU A 140 17.11 -7.98 -7.43
N GLY A 141 17.63 -8.09 -6.18
CA GLY A 141 18.55 -7.12 -5.59
C GLY A 141 17.90 -5.84 -5.04
N VAL A 142 16.58 -5.84 -4.86
CA VAL A 142 15.87 -4.68 -4.31
C VAL A 142 15.83 -4.77 -2.77
N ARG A 143 16.47 -3.80 -2.11
CA ARG A 143 16.51 -3.76 -0.64
C ARG A 143 15.26 -3.12 -0.04
N SER A 144 14.94 -3.48 1.21
CA SER A 144 13.73 -3.01 1.94
C SER A 144 13.60 -1.48 2.02
N ASN A 145 14.69 -0.72 2.04
CA ASN A 145 14.64 0.74 2.07
C ASN A 145 14.11 1.37 0.76
N ARG A 146 14.11 0.61 -0.35
CA ARG A 146 13.53 1.01 -1.64
C ARG A 146 12.08 0.55 -1.79
N ILE A 147 11.56 -0.21 -0.82
CA ILE A 147 10.23 -0.81 -0.88
C ILE A 147 9.33 -0.19 0.18
N LEU A 148 8.16 0.30 -0.25
CA LEU A 148 7.04 0.61 0.62
C LEU A 148 5.95 -0.44 0.43
N MET A 149 5.37 -0.93 1.52
CA MET A 149 4.16 -1.75 1.48
C MET A 149 2.98 -0.94 2.00
N ILE A 150 1.89 -0.98 1.27
CA ILE A 150 0.63 -0.34 1.63
C ILE A 150 -0.43 -1.42 1.65
N SER A 151 -1.01 -1.63 2.83
CA SER A 151 -2.06 -2.63 3.06
C SER A 151 -3.28 -1.98 3.70
N CYS A 152 -4.47 -2.38 3.29
CA CYS A 152 -5.68 -1.87 3.91
C CYS A 152 -5.69 -2.21 5.42
N ILE A 153 -5.49 -3.47 5.76
CA ILE A 153 -5.37 -3.96 7.15
C ILE A 153 -4.29 -5.03 7.26
N CYS A 154 -3.75 -5.22 8.46
CA CYS A 154 -2.74 -6.26 8.73
C CYS A 154 -3.14 -7.11 9.92
N SER A 155 -2.62 -8.36 9.99
CA SER A 155 -2.60 -9.16 11.22
C SER A 155 -1.24 -9.08 11.91
N LYS A 156 -1.25 -9.31 13.21
CA LYS A 156 0.00 -9.43 13.99
C LYS A 156 0.84 -10.61 13.51
N GLU A 157 0.19 -11.71 13.15
CA GLU A 157 0.81 -12.96 12.68
C GLU A 157 1.50 -12.74 11.32
N GLY A 158 0.81 -12.09 10.37
CA GLY A 158 1.38 -11.73 9.07
C GLY A 158 2.55 -10.77 9.18
N LEU A 159 2.44 -9.74 10.03
CA LEU A 159 3.53 -8.81 10.31
C LEU A 159 4.75 -9.51 10.93
N ASN A 160 4.53 -10.44 11.87
CA ASN A 160 5.60 -11.23 12.48
C ASN A 160 6.31 -12.11 11.46
N GLN A 161 5.62 -12.65 10.46
CA GLN A 161 6.25 -13.41 9.39
C GLN A 161 7.16 -12.53 8.52
N ILE A 162 6.68 -11.35 8.13
CA ILE A 162 7.51 -10.40 7.37
C ILE A 162 8.73 -10.00 8.20
N ALA A 163 8.56 -9.69 9.48
CA ALA A 163 9.64 -9.26 10.37
C ALA A 163 10.78 -10.28 10.49
N LYS A 164 10.51 -11.58 10.40
CA LYS A 164 11.53 -12.64 10.47
C LYS A 164 12.52 -12.58 9.31
N PHE A 165 12.09 -12.18 8.12
CA PHE A 165 12.90 -12.17 6.91
C PHE A 165 13.29 -10.76 6.48
N PHE A 166 12.42 -9.77 6.74
CA PHE A 166 12.57 -8.38 6.32
C PHE A 166 12.36 -7.41 7.51
N PRO A 167 13.24 -7.42 8.52
CA PRO A 167 13.05 -6.64 9.75
C PRO A 167 13.10 -5.12 9.52
N GLU A 168 13.61 -4.65 8.37
CA GLU A 168 13.68 -3.21 8.06
C GLU A 168 12.53 -2.73 7.16
N GLN A 169 11.60 -3.63 6.79
CA GLN A 169 10.52 -3.28 5.88
C GLN A 169 9.60 -2.22 6.48
N LYS A 170 9.22 -1.23 5.66
CA LYS A 170 8.21 -0.23 6.01
C LYS A 170 6.84 -0.67 5.50
N ILE A 171 5.86 -0.70 6.39
CA ILE A 171 4.47 -1.08 6.08
C ILE A 171 3.55 0.02 6.60
N TYR A 172 2.68 0.52 5.72
CA TYR A 172 1.61 1.45 6.07
C TYR A 172 0.28 0.72 6.00
N THR A 173 -0.52 0.86 7.05
CA THR A 173 -1.83 0.19 7.16
C THR A 173 -2.82 1.04 7.93
N SER A 174 -4.12 0.85 7.71
CA SER A 174 -5.14 1.58 8.46
C SER A 174 -5.37 1.02 9.86
N CYS A 175 -5.10 -0.28 10.07
CA CYS A 175 -5.15 -0.91 11.40
C CYS A 175 -4.45 -2.26 11.44
N ILE A 176 -4.29 -2.79 12.66
CA ILE A 176 -3.81 -4.15 12.92
C ILE A 176 -4.95 -4.89 13.62
N ASP A 177 -5.46 -5.93 12.97
CA ASP A 177 -6.55 -6.77 13.46
C ASP A 177 -6.02 -8.14 13.91
N ILE A 178 -6.90 -8.94 14.51
CA ILE A 178 -6.56 -10.28 15.02
C ILE A 178 -6.88 -11.32 13.94
N GLU A 179 -5.96 -12.24 13.69
CA GLU A 179 -6.21 -13.39 12.84
C GLU A 179 -7.01 -14.43 13.61
N ASN A 180 -8.07 -14.96 13.00
CA ASN A 180 -8.89 -15.98 13.61
C ASN A 180 -8.49 -17.35 13.06
N ASP A 181 -8.04 -18.26 13.93
CA ASP A 181 -7.62 -19.61 13.54
C ASP A 181 -8.75 -20.45 12.92
N LEU A 182 -10.01 -20.08 13.17
CA LEU A 182 -11.19 -20.80 12.68
C LEU A 182 -11.76 -20.23 11.38
N SER A 183 -11.29 -19.07 10.94
CA SER A 183 -11.77 -18.45 9.70
C SER A 183 -10.63 -17.78 8.95
N SER A 184 -10.78 -17.67 7.63
CA SER A 184 -9.84 -16.93 6.78
C SER A 184 -9.92 -15.41 6.94
N TYR A 185 -10.85 -14.90 7.77
CA TYR A 185 -11.10 -13.48 7.98
C TYR A 185 -10.38 -12.95 9.21
N LEU A 186 -9.94 -11.69 9.12
CA LEU A 186 -9.47 -10.94 10.27
C LEU A 186 -10.65 -10.50 11.15
N ASN A 187 -10.41 -10.35 12.44
CA ASN A 187 -11.41 -9.90 13.40
C ASN A 187 -10.99 -8.54 14.01
N PRO A 188 -11.78 -7.48 13.87
CA PRO A 188 -13.09 -7.38 13.22
C PRO A 188 -13.05 -7.41 11.68
N GLY A 189 -11.88 -7.19 11.06
CA GLY A 189 -11.69 -7.28 9.62
C GLY A 189 -12.53 -6.29 8.78
N ILE A 190 -12.57 -6.54 7.49
CA ILE A 190 -13.33 -5.76 6.48
C ILE A 190 -14.18 -6.67 5.58
N GLY A 191 -14.43 -7.91 6.03
CA GLY A 191 -15.11 -8.94 5.25
C GLY A 191 -14.21 -9.57 4.19
N ASP A 192 -14.82 -9.99 3.09
CA ASP A 192 -14.13 -10.52 1.90
C ASP A 192 -14.00 -9.43 0.83
N PRO A 193 -12.83 -8.79 0.69
CA PRO A 193 -12.65 -7.73 -0.30
C PRO A 193 -12.76 -8.24 -1.73
N LEU A 194 -12.28 -9.45 -2.02
CA LEU A 194 -12.37 -10.04 -3.35
C LEU A 194 -13.82 -10.17 -3.79
N LEU A 195 -14.69 -10.68 -2.92
CA LEU A 195 -16.11 -10.82 -3.21
C LEU A 195 -16.80 -9.46 -3.40
N ARG A 196 -16.46 -8.47 -2.56
CA ARG A 196 -17.11 -7.15 -2.54
C ARG A 196 -16.62 -6.20 -3.64
N LEU A 197 -15.39 -6.37 -4.12
CA LEU A 197 -14.81 -5.56 -5.21
C LEU A 197 -15.06 -6.19 -6.59
N SER A 198 -15.22 -7.53 -6.66
CA SER A 198 -15.63 -8.18 -7.89
C SER A 198 -17.17 -8.07 -8.01
N THR A 199 -17.66 -7.24 -8.91
CA THR A 199 -19.08 -7.20 -9.28
C THR A 199 -19.50 -8.55 -9.84
N LYS A 200 -19.86 -9.49 -8.98
CA LYS A 200 -20.69 -10.61 -9.39
C LYS A 200 -22.09 -10.04 -9.55
N PHE A 201 -22.57 -9.96 -10.78
CA PHE A 201 -23.99 -9.88 -11.04
C PHE A 201 -24.62 -11.06 -10.27
N GLN A 202 -25.27 -10.76 -9.14
CA GLN A 202 -26.13 -11.74 -8.52
C GLN A 202 -27.26 -11.97 -9.52
N GLU A 203 -27.23 -13.10 -10.20
CA GLU A 203 -28.42 -13.63 -10.83
C GLU A 203 -29.46 -13.74 -9.71
N LYS A 204 -30.48 -12.89 -9.79
CA LYS A 204 -31.67 -13.01 -8.95
C LYS A 204 -32.35 -14.30 -9.36
N ASN A 205 -32.18 -15.36 -8.56
CA ASN A 205 -33.09 -16.49 -8.57
C ASN A 205 -34.43 -16.10 -7.95
#